data_38850df563d59817ed58fe159461d4ba
#
_entry.id   38850df563d59817ed58fe159461d4ba
#
_cell.length_a   1.000
_cell.length_b   1.000
_cell.length_c   1.000
_cell.angle_alpha   90.00
_cell.angle_beta   90.00
_cell.angle_gamma   90.00
#
_symmetry.space_group_name_H-M   'P 1'
#
loop_
_entity.id
_entity.type
_entity.pdbx_description
1 polymer ?
#
loop_
_entity_poly.entity_id
_entity_poly.type
_entity_poly.pdbx_seq_one_letter_code
_entity_poly.pdbx_strand_id
1 'polypeptide(L)'
;MKKKSLLYYFLFALLITGCNTIQAQKPEKWTADQLMEPAALAKTIQSNKNLPVIISVGPGALIPNSIDIGMVNNEKNLEKFKEEIARLPRDTSIVIYCGCCPFARCPNVRPAIDELQKMKFSNYHLLNLPMNIKTDWISKGYPIVE
;
A
#
# COMPACT_ATOMS: atom_id res chain seq x y z
N MET A 1 -43.90 -43.82 -18.47
CA MET A 1 -42.47 -43.73 -18.65
C MET A 1 -41.97 -42.27 -18.89
N LYS A 2 -42.43 -41.28 -18.13
CA LYS A 2 -42.02 -39.86 -18.32
C LYS A 2 -41.42 -39.17 -17.05
N LYS A 3 -41.19 -39.92 -15.97
CA LYS A 3 -40.68 -39.35 -14.71
C LYS A 3 -39.14 -39.41 -14.53
N LYS A 4 -38.43 -40.17 -15.36
CA LYS A 4 -36.97 -40.32 -15.24
C LYS A 4 -36.15 -39.24 -15.95
N SER A 5 -36.77 -38.52 -16.92
CA SER A 5 -36.07 -37.45 -17.66
C SER A 5 -35.92 -36.15 -16.88
N LEU A 6 -36.87 -35.86 -15.97
CA LEU A 6 -36.84 -34.62 -15.18
C LEU A 6 -35.75 -34.60 -14.09
N LEU A 7 -35.37 -35.78 -13.59
CA LEU A 7 -34.36 -35.93 -12.56
C LEU A 7 -32.93 -35.68 -13.12
N TYR A 8 -32.69 -35.99 -14.38
CA TYR A 8 -31.40 -35.75 -15.04
C TYR A 8 -31.14 -34.27 -15.31
N TYR A 9 -32.18 -33.49 -15.60
CA TYR A 9 -32.03 -32.04 -15.78
C TYR A 9 -31.79 -31.29 -14.48
N PHE A 10 -32.27 -31.78 -13.35
CA PHE A 10 -31.99 -31.21 -12.03
C PHE A 10 -30.57 -31.52 -11.53
N LEU A 11 -30.01 -32.67 -11.87
CA LEU A 11 -28.62 -33.04 -11.50
C LEU A 11 -27.59 -32.32 -12.37
N PHE A 12 -27.92 -31.91 -13.60
CA PHE A 12 -27.01 -31.19 -14.48
C PHE A 12 -26.95 -29.68 -14.18
N ALA A 13 -28.01 -29.13 -13.57
CA ALA A 13 -28.04 -27.71 -13.19
C ALA A 13 -27.24 -27.36 -11.93
N LEU A 14 -26.78 -28.35 -11.14
CA LEU A 14 -26.06 -28.15 -9.88
C LEU A 14 -24.55 -28.12 -10.04
N LEU A 15 -24.02 -28.30 -11.25
CA LEU A 15 -22.58 -28.35 -11.54
C LEU A 15 -21.97 -27.04 -12.08
N ILE A 16 -22.76 -25.95 -12.17
CA ILE A 16 -22.29 -24.67 -12.76
C ILE A 16 -22.05 -23.57 -11.69
N THR A 17 -22.12 -23.89 -10.40
CA THR A 17 -21.83 -22.92 -9.34
C THR A 17 -20.49 -23.20 -8.70
N GLY A 18 -19.42 -22.67 -9.27
CA GLY A 18 -18.10 -22.83 -8.64
C GLY A 18 -16.92 -22.28 -9.41
N CYS A 19 -17.13 -21.46 -10.43
CA CYS A 19 -16.00 -20.72 -11.01
C CYS A 19 -15.79 -19.43 -10.19
N ASN A 20 -15.18 -19.58 -9.00
CA ASN A 20 -14.52 -18.45 -8.36
C ASN A 20 -13.40 -18.01 -9.30
N THR A 21 -13.65 -17.02 -10.13
CA THR A 21 -12.61 -16.30 -10.85
C THR A 21 -11.72 -15.67 -9.80
N ILE A 22 -10.60 -16.30 -9.51
CA ILE A 22 -9.46 -15.62 -8.89
C ILE A 22 -9.10 -14.52 -9.89
N GLN A 23 -9.64 -13.33 -9.66
CA GLN A 23 -9.16 -12.15 -10.36
C GLN A 23 -7.69 -11.98 -9.95
N ALA A 24 -6.79 -12.42 -10.82
CA ALA A 24 -5.39 -12.01 -10.74
C ALA A 24 -5.40 -10.49 -10.78
N GLN A 25 -5.12 -9.85 -9.63
CA GLN A 25 -5.04 -8.42 -9.53
C GLN A 25 -3.98 -7.95 -10.52
N LYS A 26 -4.42 -7.26 -11.57
CA LYS A 26 -3.55 -6.64 -12.55
C LYS A 26 -2.57 -5.75 -11.79
N PRO A 27 -1.25 -5.88 -11.98
CA PRO A 27 -0.31 -5.03 -11.28
C PRO A 27 -0.66 -3.58 -11.60
N GLU A 28 -0.97 -2.82 -10.57
CA GLU A 28 -1.34 -1.43 -10.67
C GLU A 28 -0.11 -0.66 -11.16
N LYS A 29 -0.25 0.01 -12.27
CA LYS A 29 0.83 0.86 -12.81
C LYS A 29 0.78 2.18 -12.03
N TRP A 30 1.75 2.40 -11.18
CA TRP A 30 1.95 3.69 -10.55
C TRP A 30 2.38 4.72 -11.59
N THR A 31 1.73 5.88 -11.59
CA THR A 31 2.12 7.00 -12.45
C THR A 31 3.25 7.80 -11.79
N ALA A 32 4.02 8.54 -12.58
CA ALA A 32 5.17 9.29 -12.07
C ALA A 32 4.78 10.35 -11.02
N ASP A 33 3.59 10.94 -11.15
CA ASP A 33 3.02 11.90 -10.21
C ASP A 33 2.56 11.30 -8.88
N GLN A 34 2.36 9.99 -8.83
CA GLN A 34 2.06 9.25 -7.59
C GLN A 34 3.32 8.83 -6.83
N LEU A 35 4.49 8.96 -7.44
CA LEU A 35 5.75 8.54 -6.84
C LEU A 35 6.57 9.74 -6.37
N MET A 36 7.20 9.61 -5.21
CA MET A 36 8.22 10.54 -4.72
C MET A 36 9.59 9.88 -4.82
N GLU A 37 10.54 10.56 -5.47
CA GLU A 37 11.91 10.06 -5.57
C GLU A 37 12.62 10.08 -4.21
N PRO A 38 13.37 9.01 -3.86
CA PRO A 38 14.11 8.94 -2.59
C PRO A 38 15.03 10.14 -2.35
N ALA A 39 15.73 10.60 -3.39
CA ALA A 39 16.61 11.78 -3.29
C ALA A 39 15.84 13.06 -2.92
N ALA A 40 14.62 13.23 -3.41
CA ALA A 40 13.79 14.38 -3.10
C ALA A 40 13.37 14.37 -1.62
N LEU A 41 12.91 13.23 -1.12
CA LEU A 41 12.56 13.07 0.29
C LEU A 41 13.79 13.26 1.20
N ALA A 42 14.93 12.67 0.86
CA ALA A 42 16.18 12.80 1.62
C ALA A 42 16.60 14.28 1.76
N LYS A 43 16.54 15.04 0.66
CA LYS A 43 16.82 16.49 0.66
C LYS A 43 15.85 17.26 1.56
N THR A 44 14.56 16.91 1.54
CA THR A 44 13.55 17.53 2.39
C THR A 44 13.83 17.26 3.87
N ILE A 45 14.19 16.02 4.23
CA ILE A 45 14.57 15.65 5.60
C ILE A 45 15.80 16.43 6.05
N GLN A 46 16.86 16.49 5.25
CA GLN A 46 18.09 17.20 5.56
C GLN A 46 17.88 18.71 5.74
N SER A 47 17.02 19.31 4.92
CA SER A 47 16.73 20.74 5.02
C SER A 47 15.74 21.10 6.14
N ASN A 48 15.01 20.12 6.65
CA ASN A 48 13.92 20.27 7.62
C ASN A 48 12.88 21.32 7.22
N LYS A 49 12.64 21.48 5.90
CA LYS A 49 11.67 22.44 5.34
C LYS A 49 10.56 21.69 4.61
N ASN A 50 9.30 22.07 4.90
CA ASN A 50 8.12 21.46 4.26
C ASN A 50 8.11 19.93 4.35
N LEU A 51 8.49 19.41 5.51
CA LEU A 51 8.55 17.97 5.74
C LEU A 51 7.15 17.36 5.65
N PRO A 52 6.92 16.37 4.77
CA PRO A 52 5.66 15.66 4.73
C PRO A 52 5.49 14.77 5.97
N VAL A 53 4.28 14.35 6.25
CA VAL A 53 4.04 13.24 7.18
C VAL A 53 4.53 11.96 6.52
N ILE A 54 5.58 11.36 7.06
CA ILE A 54 6.19 10.14 6.54
C ILE A 54 5.64 8.96 7.31
N ILE A 55 5.08 7.96 6.63
CA ILE A 55 4.45 6.81 7.29
C ILE A 55 5.05 5.50 6.76
N SER A 56 5.64 4.73 7.66
CA SER A 56 6.06 3.35 7.38
C SER A 56 4.87 2.41 7.55
N VAL A 57 4.56 1.67 6.49
CA VAL A 57 3.52 0.63 6.46
C VAL A 57 4.14 -0.76 6.31
N GLY A 58 5.41 -0.88 6.62
CA GLY A 58 6.22 -2.10 6.55
C GLY A 58 6.81 -2.52 7.89
N PRO A 59 7.80 -3.41 7.89
CA PRO A 59 8.47 -3.89 9.09
C PRO A 59 9.49 -2.86 9.61
N GLY A 60 9.01 -1.89 10.40
CA GLY A 60 9.83 -0.86 11.04
C GLY A 60 9.97 0.45 10.25
N ALA A 61 10.33 1.51 10.95
CA ALA A 61 10.49 2.87 10.44
C ALA A 61 11.98 3.25 10.44
N LEU A 62 12.64 3.13 9.29
CA LEU A 62 14.05 3.44 9.12
C LEU A 62 14.33 4.87 8.65
N ILE A 63 13.37 5.53 8.03
CA ILE A 63 13.49 6.91 7.57
C ILE A 63 13.21 7.85 8.76
N PRO A 64 14.04 8.87 9.03
CA PRO A 64 13.80 9.80 10.13
C PRO A 64 12.42 10.47 10.05
N ASN A 65 11.85 10.77 11.21
CA ASN A 65 10.53 11.38 11.36
C ASN A 65 9.36 10.51 10.85
N SER A 66 9.59 9.23 10.58
CA SER A 66 8.52 8.33 10.16
C SER A 66 7.65 7.89 11.34
N ILE A 67 6.35 7.84 11.10
CA ILE A 67 5.38 7.17 11.97
C ILE A 67 5.42 5.68 11.63
N ASP A 68 5.75 4.84 12.62
CA ASP A 68 5.77 3.38 12.47
C ASP A 68 4.37 2.79 12.72
N ILE A 69 3.73 2.35 11.67
CA ILE A 69 2.44 1.65 11.74
C ILE A 69 2.62 0.14 11.86
N GLY A 70 3.69 -0.39 11.27
CA GLY A 70 3.86 -1.81 11.05
C GLY A 70 3.19 -2.29 9.76
N MET A 71 3.23 -3.59 9.49
CA MET A 71 2.71 -4.17 8.25
C MET A 71 1.18 -4.07 8.16
N VAL A 72 0.66 -3.20 7.30
CA VAL A 72 -0.79 -2.92 7.19
C VAL A 72 -1.59 -3.97 6.40
N ASN A 73 -0.96 -5.01 5.87
CA ASN A 73 -1.66 -6.22 5.45
C ASN A 73 -2.25 -7.00 6.65
N ASN A 74 -1.86 -6.63 7.87
CA ASN A 74 -2.48 -7.07 9.12
C ASN A 74 -3.60 -6.10 9.49
N GLU A 75 -4.78 -6.61 9.83
CA GLU A 75 -5.97 -5.83 10.13
C GLU A 75 -5.77 -4.84 11.29
N LYS A 76 -5.12 -5.27 12.37
CA LYS A 76 -4.83 -4.40 13.52
C LYS A 76 -3.97 -3.20 13.13
N ASN A 77 -2.97 -3.40 12.29
CA ASN A 77 -2.11 -2.32 11.83
C ASN A 77 -2.83 -1.43 10.82
N LEU A 78 -3.72 -1.99 10.01
CA LEU A 78 -4.56 -1.20 9.11
C LEU A 78 -5.51 -0.29 9.89
N GLU A 79 -6.11 -0.76 10.98
CA GLU A 79 -6.92 0.10 11.87
C GLU A 79 -6.07 1.21 12.50
N LYS A 80 -4.89 0.87 13.03
CA LYS A 80 -3.93 1.88 13.55
C LYS A 80 -3.58 2.93 12.49
N PHE A 81 -3.38 2.52 11.23
CA PHE A 81 -3.13 3.44 10.12
C PHE A 81 -4.32 4.37 9.88
N LYS A 82 -5.55 3.85 9.87
CA LYS A 82 -6.77 4.64 9.71
C LYS A 82 -6.94 5.67 10.83
N GLU A 83 -6.71 5.26 12.08
CA GLU A 83 -6.78 6.16 13.23
C GLU A 83 -5.75 7.30 13.12
N GLU A 84 -4.53 7.00 12.68
CA GLU A 84 -3.47 7.98 12.51
C GLU A 84 -3.81 9.01 11.42
N ILE A 85 -4.21 8.55 10.23
CA ILE A 85 -4.54 9.47 9.14
C ILE A 85 -5.87 10.22 9.37
N ALA A 86 -6.79 9.67 10.19
CA ALA A 86 -8.06 10.34 10.49
C ALA A 86 -7.88 11.71 11.15
N ARG A 87 -6.76 11.88 11.87
CA ARG A 87 -6.42 13.12 12.59
C ARG A 87 -5.84 14.21 11.68
N LEU A 88 -5.48 13.86 10.45
CA LEU A 88 -4.82 14.77 9.53
C LEU A 88 -5.82 15.51 8.64
N PRO A 89 -5.56 16.79 8.31
CA PRO A 89 -6.26 17.48 7.22
C PRO A 89 -6.15 16.72 5.90
N ARG A 90 -7.14 16.78 5.04
CA ARG A 90 -7.20 15.99 3.79
C ARG A 90 -6.22 16.45 2.71
N ASP A 91 -5.65 17.62 2.84
CA ASP A 91 -4.61 18.22 2.00
C ASP A 91 -3.19 18.06 2.56
N THR A 92 -3.06 17.37 3.71
CA THR A 92 -1.74 17.09 4.32
C THR A 92 -0.85 16.36 3.31
N SER A 93 0.40 16.85 3.17
CA SER A 93 1.42 16.14 2.40
C SER A 93 1.85 14.87 3.11
N ILE A 94 1.62 13.71 2.51
CA ILE A 94 1.90 12.40 3.08
C ILE A 94 2.82 11.61 2.15
N VAL A 95 3.81 10.93 2.72
CA VAL A 95 4.65 9.96 2.01
C VAL A 95 4.54 8.60 2.67
N ILE A 96 4.10 7.61 1.90
CA ILE A 96 3.98 6.21 2.34
C ILE A 96 5.19 5.42 1.84
N TYR A 97 5.73 4.54 2.68
CA TYR A 97 6.70 3.54 2.24
C TYR A 97 6.59 2.23 3.04
N CYS A 98 6.99 1.13 2.41
CA CYS A 98 7.10 -0.18 3.09
C CYS A 98 8.55 -0.60 3.32
N GLY A 99 9.39 -0.48 2.32
CA GLY A 99 10.82 -0.75 2.41
C GLY A 99 11.26 -2.22 2.35
N CYS A 100 10.39 -3.20 2.60
CA CYS A 100 10.80 -4.61 2.65
C CYS A 100 10.94 -5.27 1.27
N CYS A 101 10.25 -4.77 0.25
CA CYS A 101 10.13 -5.38 -1.07
C CYS A 101 9.83 -4.32 -2.13
N PRO A 102 9.94 -4.66 -3.43
CA PRO A 102 9.53 -3.78 -4.52
C PRO A 102 8.10 -3.27 -4.32
N PHE A 103 7.91 -1.95 -4.32
CA PHE A 103 6.59 -1.35 -4.05
C PHE A 103 5.49 -1.87 -4.99
N ALA A 104 5.83 -2.19 -6.23
CA ALA A 104 4.89 -2.70 -7.23
C ALA A 104 4.22 -4.05 -6.83
N ARG A 105 4.83 -4.79 -5.92
CA ARG A 105 4.33 -6.09 -5.43
C ARG A 105 4.12 -6.12 -3.91
N CYS A 106 4.26 -4.97 -3.25
CA CYS A 106 4.20 -4.90 -1.81
C CYS A 106 2.75 -5.05 -1.31
N PRO A 107 2.44 -6.05 -0.46
CA PRO A 107 1.09 -6.27 0.05
C PRO A 107 0.62 -5.19 1.03
N ASN A 108 1.55 -4.40 1.57
CA ASN A 108 1.26 -3.37 2.56
C ASN A 108 0.90 -2.01 1.93
N VAL A 109 1.47 -1.70 0.76
CA VAL A 109 1.28 -0.40 0.11
C VAL A 109 -0.16 -0.19 -0.35
N ARG A 110 -0.77 -1.20 -0.99
CA ARG A 110 -2.12 -1.09 -1.55
C ARG A 110 -3.18 -0.75 -0.51
N PRO A 111 -3.31 -1.51 0.60
CA PRO A 111 -4.30 -1.18 1.62
C PRO A 111 -4.14 0.23 2.18
N ALA A 112 -2.91 0.71 2.37
CA ALA A 112 -2.66 2.07 2.85
C ALA A 112 -3.12 3.13 1.85
N ILE A 113 -2.80 2.97 0.57
CA ILE A 113 -3.22 3.91 -0.48
C ILE A 113 -4.75 3.88 -0.66
N ASP A 114 -5.36 2.69 -0.64
CA ASP A 114 -6.83 2.55 -0.73
C ASP A 114 -7.53 3.32 0.39
N GLU A 115 -7.00 3.28 1.63
CA GLU A 115 -7.59 4.04 2.75
C GLU A 115 -7.40 5.55 2.57
N LEU A 116 -6.24 6.02 2.09
CA LEU A 116 -6.05 7.44 1.77
C LEU A 116 -7.06 7.93 0.72
N GLN A 117 -7.30 7.12 -0.32
CA GLN A 117 -8.29 7.43 -1.37
C GLN A 117 -9.72 7.45 -0.83
N LYS A 118 -10.12 6.42 -0.06
CA LYS A 118 -11.44 6.34 0.59
C LYS A 118 -11.70 7.56 1.48
N MET A 119 -10.68 7.99 2.21
CA MET A 119 -10.75 9.16 3.09
C MET A 119 -10.54 10.49 2.36
N LYS A 120 -10.38 10.47 1.01
CA LYS A 120 -10.28 11.65 0.14
C LYS A 120 -9.07 12.53 0.43
N PHE A 121 -7.93 11.93 0.78
CA PHE A 121 -6.68 12.66 0.79
C PHE A 121 -6.26 13.03 -0.64
N SER A 122 -5.78 14.25 -0.84
CA SER A 122 -5.45 14.79 -2.16
C SER A 122 -3.95 14.95 -2.41
N ASN A 123 -3.12 14.89 -1.36
CA ASN A 123 -1.69 15.19 -1.44
C ASN A 123 -0.84 14.07 -0.81
N TYR A 124 -0.84 12.89 -1.42
CA TYR A 124 -0.03 11.78 -0.95
C TYR A 124 0.80 11.17 -2.07
N HIS A 125 1.96 10.64 -1.72
CA HIS A 125 2.88 9.96 -2.62
C HIS A 125 3.35 8.64 -2.02
N LEU A 126 3.69 7.72 -2.91
CA LEU A 126 4.42 6.51 -2.57
C LEU A 126 5.91 6.75 -2.80
N LEU A 127 6.75 6.44 -1.82
CA LEU A 127 8.20 6.52 -2.01
C LEU A 127 8.66 5.50 -3.05
N ASN A 128 9.38 5.95 -4.08
CA ASN A 128 9.85 5.13 -5.19
C ASN A 128 11.01 4.23 -4.73
N LEU A 129 10.69 3.07 -4.17
CA LEU A 129 11.63 2.03 -3.76
C LEU A 129 11.44 0.79 -4.66
N PRO A 130 11.97 0.80 -5.89
CA PRO A 130 11.75 -0.28 -6.85
C PRO A 130 12.34 -1.63 -6.43
N MET A 131 13.34 -1.63 -5.56
CA MET A 131 13.93 -2.84 -5.00
C MET A 131 13.57 -3.01 -3.51
N ASN A 132 14.07 -2.15 -2.64
CA ASN A 132 13.82 -2.15 -1.19
C ASN A 132 14.55 -0.97 -0.53
N ILE A 133 14.28 -0.76 0.75
CA ILE A 133 14.89 0.31 1.54
C ILE A 133 16.42 0.23 1.62
N LYS A 134 16.98 -0.99 1.64
CA LYS A 134 18.44 -1.18 1.68
C LYS A 134 19.11 -0.64 0.40
N THR A 135 18.59 -1.04 -0.76
CA THR A 135 19.16 -0.69 -2.06
C THR A 135 18.88 0.75 -2.46
N ASP A 136 17.62 1.17 -2.27
CA ASP A 136 17.12 2.43 -2.84
C ASP A 136 17.27 3.63 -1.89
N TRP A 137 17.57 3.37 -0.59
CA TRP A 137 17.72 4.39 0.43
C TRP A 137 19.06 4.30 1.18
N ILE A 138 19.30 3.20 1.92
CA ILE A 138 20.47 3.06 2.79
C ILE A 138 21.77 3.06 1.99
N SER A 139 21.85 2.25 0.92
CA SER A 139 23.04 2.18 0.04
C SER A 139 23.31 3.46 -0.74
N LYS A 140 22.36 4.40 -0.76
CA LYS A 140 22.53 5.73 -1.35
C LYS A 140 23.03 6.76 -0.33
N GLY A 141 23.23 6.36 0.92
CA GLY A 141 23.70 7.25 2.00
C GLY A 141 22.64 8.27 2.46
N TYR A 142 21.35 7.98 2.24
CA TYR A 142 20.28 8.85 2.70
C TYR A 142 20.07 8.72 4.22
N PRO A 143 19.49 9.72 4.89
CA PRO A 143 19.32 9.72 6.35
C PRO A 143 18.54 8.51 6.87
N ILE A 144 19.03 7.90 7.94
CA ILE A 144 18.35 6.83 8.67
C ILE A 144 18.24 7.19 10.14
N VAL A 145 17.26 6.59 10.84
CA VAL A 145 17.22 6.63 12.31
C VAL A 145 18.42 5.87 12.87
N GLU A 146 19.03 6.41 13.94
CA GLU A 146 20.10 5.76 14.71
C GLU A 146 19.55 4.72 15.68
#